data_76f713924e903bf392463c729bc09b2c
#
_entry.id   76f713924e903bf392463c729bc09b2c
#
_cell.length_a   1.000
_cell.length_b   1.000
_cell.length_c   1.000
_cell.angle_alpha   90.00
_cell.angle_beta   90.00
_cell.angle_gamma   90.00
#
_symmetry.space_group_name_H-M   'P 1'
#
loop_
_entity.id
_entity.type
_entity.pdbx_description
1 polymer ?
#
loop_
_entity_poly.entity_id
_entity_poly.type
_entity_poly.pdbx_seq_one_letter_code
_entity_poly.pdbx_strand_id
1 'polypeptide(L)'
;MKRVNLFTRKDNRLARAFRRYLSENLPDPGNHKIYFDYGTETLDKWYEPYQKKVDAVMKSKGYRSGTDWKTIRYEGDDHSERSWSRRLDEPLIFLLRNLPV
;
A
#
# COMPACT_ATOMS: atom_id res chain seq x y z
N MET A 1 17.10 -2.27 21.73
CA MET A 1 16.21 -1.27 21.13
C MET A 1 14.92 -1.93 20.70
N LYS A 2 13.82 -1.47 21.24
CA LYS A 2 12.52 -2.01 20.80
C LYS A 2 12.25 -1.61 19.37
N ARG A 3 12.10 -2.57 18.51
CA ARG A 3 11.66 -2.33 17.15
C ARG A 3 10.22 -1.85 17.19
N VAL A 4 9.99 -0.64 16.71
CA VAL A 4 8.62 -0.18 16.51
C VAL A 4 8.13 -0.82 15.23
N ASN A 5 7.21 -1.75 15.36
CA ASN A 5 6.61 -2.38 14.21
C ASN A 5 5.31 -1.65 13.88
N LEU A 6 5.28 -1.02 12.72
CA LEU A 6 4.13 -0.24 12.25
C LEU A 6 2.85 -1.08 12.16
N PHE A 7 2.98 -2.41 12.07
CA PHE A 7 1.86 -3.28 11.75
C PHE A 7 1.39 -4.16 12.91
N THR A 8 2.06 -4.08 14.08
CA THR A 8 1.73 -4.95 15.19
C THR A 8 1.05 -4.25 16.36
N ARG A 9 1.03 -2.93 16.38
CA ARG A 9 0.42 -2.17 17.46
C ARG A 9 -0.94 -1.61 17.05
N LYS A 10 -1.92 -1.84 17.90
CA LYS A 10 -3.29 -1.41 17.69
C LYS A 10 -3.43 0.10 17.57
N ASP A 11 -2.61 0.86 18.29
CA ASP A 11 -2.62 2.32 18.34
C ASP A 11 -1.36 2.94 17.72
N ASN A 12 -0.83 2.35 16.68
CA ASN A 12 0.44 2.73 16.09
C ASN A 12 0.43 4.20 15.63
N ARG A 13 1.19 5.03 16.34
CA ARG A 13 1.28 6.47 16.04
C ARG A 13 1.88 6.77 14.69
N LEU A 14 2.86 5.97 14.27
CA LEU A 14 3.50 6.17 12.96
C LEU A 14 2.54 5.85 11.83
N ALA A 15 1.75 4.80 11.98
CA ALA A 15 0.75 4.44 10.96
C ALA A 15 -0.32 5.54 10.85
N ARG A 16 -0.76 6.10 11.98
CA ARG A 16 -1.72 7.21 11.97
C ARG A 16 -1.12 8.47 11.37
N ALA A 17 0.14 8.77 11.71
CA ALA A 17 0.84 9.91 11.16
C ALA A 17 1.02 9.79 9.66
N PHE A 18 1.34 8.59 9.18
CA PHE A 18 1.48 8.33 7.74
C PHE A 18 0.16 8.54 7.00
N ARG A 19 -0.95 8.01 7.55
CA ARG A 19 -2.27 8.22 6.94
C ARG A 19 -2.66 9.68 6.91
N ARG A 20 -2.39 10.39 7.99
CA ARG A 20 -2.65 11.83 8.08
C ARG A 20 -1.83 12.59 7.04
N TYR A 21 -0.55 12.24 6.92
CA TYR A 21 0.32 12.84 5.93
C TYR A 21 -0.22 12.63 4.52
N LEU A 22 -0.65 11.40 4.20
CA LEU A 22 -1.25 11.11 2.90
C LEU A 22 -2.51 11.93 2.68
N SER A 23 -3.38 12.00 3.68
CA SER A 23 -4.61 12.75 3.59
C SER A 23 -4.37 14.24 3.30
N GLU A 24 -3.32 14.80 3.88
CA GLU A 24 -3.02 16.24 3.75
C GLU A 24 -2.15 16.57 2.54
N ASN A 25 -1.32 15.63 2.07
CA ASN A 25 -0.27 15.92 1.10
C ASN A 25 -0.35 15.11 -0.20
N LEU A 26 -1.17 14.06 -0.26
CA LEU A 26 -1.30 13.27 -1.47
C LEU A 26 -1.84 14.14 -2.60
N PRO A 27 -1.17 14.21 -3.76
CA PRO A 27 -1.68 14.99 -4.87
C PRO A 27 -2.97 14.39 -5.42
N ASP A 28 -3.76 15.20 -6.10
CA ASP A 28 -4.93 14.73 -6.83
C ASP A 28 -4.48 13.70 -7.89
N PRO A 29 -5.37 12.77 -8.27
CA PRO A 29 -4.97 11.66 -9.15
C PRO A 29 -4.28 12.11 -10.44
N GLY A 30 -4.93 12.86 -11.29
CA GLY A 30 -4.34 13.35 -12.52
C GLY A 30 -3.47 12.30 -13.23
N ASN A 31 -2.16 12.56 -13.32
CA ASN A 31 -1.19 11.69 -13.95
C ASN A 31 -0.45 10.79 -12.96
N HIS A 32 -0.92 10.72 -11.72
CA HIS A 32 -0.26 9.92 -10.70
C HIS A 32 -0.86 8.54 -10.62
N LYS A 33 0.01 7.53 -10.47
CA LYS A 33 -0.41 6.16 -10.17
C LYS A 33 0.29 5.71 -8.91
N ILE A 34 -0.45 5.04 -8.02
CA ILE A 34 0.07 4.59 -6.74
C ILE A 34 -0.29 3.12 -6.57
N TYR A 35 0.67 2.34 -6.09
CA TYR A 35 0.52 0.92 -5.90
C TYR A 35 0.91 0.54 -4.48
N PHE A 36 0.08 -0.27 -3.85
CA PHE A 36 0.36 -0.90 -2.56
C PHE A 36 0.18 -2.40 -2.68
N ASP A 37 1.01 -3.17 -2.01
CA ASP A 37 0.73 -4.59 -1.82
C ASP A 37 1.20 -5.05 -0.44
N TYR A 38 0.67 -6.19 -0.02
CA TYR A 38 1.05 -6.79 1.25
C TYR A 38 0.70 -8.27 1.24
N GLY A 39 1.45 -9.04 2.06
CA GLY A 39 1.13 -10.43 2.30
C GLY A 39 0.26 -10.59 3.53
N THR A 40 0.13 -11.82 4.00
CA THR A 40 -0.70 -12.14 5.17
C THR A 40 0.11 -12.78 6.29
N GLU A 41 1.39 -13.05 6.07
CA GLU A 41 2.24 -13.78 7.02
C GLU A 41 3.34 -12.89 7.59
N THR A 42 3.94 -13.33 8.68
CA THR A 42 4.98 -12.60 9.40
C THR A 42 4.56 -11.17 9.77
N LEU A 43 5.35 -10.17 9.47
CA LEU A 43 5.01 -8.78 9.77
C LEU A 43 3.77 -8.32 9.03
N ASP A 44 3.52 -8.85 7.85
CA ASP A 44 2.41 -8.42 7.01
C ASP A 44 1.05 -8.85 7.56
N LYS A 45 1.01 -9.87 8.43
CA LYS A 45 -0.27 -10.32 9.00
C LYS A 45 -1.02 -9.23 9.79
N TRP A 46 -0.30 -8.20 10.24
CA TRP A 46 -0.89 -7.09 10.99
C TRP A 46 -1.20 -5.87 10.11
N TYR A 47 -0.88 -5.95 8.85
CA TYR A 47 -0.90 -4.81 7.95
C TYR A 47 -2.29 -4.45 7.44
N GLU A 48 -3.14 -5.44 7.21
CA GLU A 48 -4.41 -5.24 6.52
C GLU A 48 -5.29 -4.13 7.11
N PRO A 49 -5.49 -4.04 8.45
CA PRO A 49 -6.32 -2.96 8.99
C PRO A 49 -5.80 -1.56 8.66
N TYR A 50 -4.48 -1.41 8.62
CA TYR A 50 -3.86 -0.13 8.28
C TYR A 50 -4.00 0.18 6.80
N GLN A 51 -3.83 -0.83 5.94
CA GLN A 51 -3.99 -0.64 4.51
C GLN A 51 -5.43 -0.28 4.14
N LYS A 52 -6.40 -0.87 4.79
CA LYS A 52 -7.81 -0.52 4.55
C LYS A 52 -8.09 0.94 4.85
N LYS A 53 -7.46 1.49 5.86
CA LYS A 53 -7.57 2.91 6.20
C LYS A 53 -6.87 3.78 5.17
N VAL A 54 -5.72 3.35 4.66
CA VAL A 54 -5.04 4.04 3.55
C VAL A 54 -5.90 3.99 2.29
N ASP A 55 -6.51 2.85 2.00
CA ASP A 55 -7.42 2.72 0.85
C ASP A 55 -8.57 3.71 0.93
N ALA A 56 -9.11 3.93 2.13
CA ALA A 56 -10.16 4.92 2.32
C ALA A 56 -9.68 6.34 2.01
N VAL A 57 -8.43 6.67 2.39
CA VAL A 57 -7.83 7.96 2.03
C VAL A 57 -7.69 8.08 0.51
N MET A 58 -7.24 7.02 -0.16
CA MET A 58 -7.11 7.03 -1.63
C MET A 58 -8.44 7.34 -2.30
N LYS A 59 -9.50 6.67 -1.86
CA LYS A 59 -10.85 6.92 -2.39
C LYS A 59 -11.31 8.35 -2.14
N SER A 60 -11.07 8.88 -0.93
CA SER A 60 -11.47 10.23 -0.57
C SER A 60 -10.75 11.28 -1.39
N LYS A 61 -9.56 10.97 -1.90
CA LYS A 61 -8.77 11.85 -2.75
C LYS A 61 -9.13 11.73 -4.24
N GLY A 62 -10.09 10.86 -4.59
CA GLY A 62 -10.54 10.71 -5.97
C GLY A 62 -9.81 9.64 -6.77
N TYR A 63 -8.91 8.88 -6.16
CA TYR A 63 -8.24 7.78 -6.84
C TYR A 63 -9.23 6.65 -7.11
N ARG A 64 -9.11 6.02 -8.26
CA ARG A 64 -9.98 4.92 -8.68
C ARG A 64 -9.20 3.61 -8.66
N SER A 65 -9.73 2.63 -7.92
CA SER A 65 -9.12 1.31 -7.83
C SER A 65 -8.99 0.67 -9.21
N GLY A 66 -7.79 0.18 -9.52
CA GLY A 66 -7.50 -0.45 -10.80
C GLY A 66 -7.12 0.51 -11.92
N THR A 67 -7.35 1.80 -11.77
CA THR A 67 -7.05 2.82 -12.78
C THR A 67 -5.79 3.61 -12.43
N ASP A 68 -5.84 4.37 -11.34
CA ASP A 68 -4.70 5.18 -10.89
C ASP A 68 -4.22 4.81 -9.50
N TRP A 69 -4.85 3.83 -8.88
CA TRP A 69 -4.44 3.27 -7.60
C TRP A 69 -4.77 1.79 -7.60
N LYS A 70 -3.91 0.98 -6.97
CA LYS A 70 -4.14 -0.45 -6.81
C LYS A 70 -3.57 -0.91 -5.48
N THR A 71 -4.36 -1.68 -4.74
CA THR A 71 -3.92 -2.38 -3.53
C THR A 71 -4.17 -3.86 -3.73
N ILE A 72 -3.14 -4.69 -3.55
CA ILE A 72 -3.27 -6.14 -3.69
C ILE A 72 -2.84 -6.83 -2.39
N ARG A 73 -3.68 -7.76 -1.95
CA ARG A 73 -3.38 -8.65 -0.85
C ARG A 73 -2.91 -9.99 -1.41
N TYR A 74 -1.72 -10.42 -1.01
CA TYR A 74 -1.16 -11.70 -1.43
C TYR A 74 -1.29 -12.72 -0.31
N GLU A 75 -2.29 -13.59 -0.40
CA GLU A 75 -2.54 -14.63 0.59
C GLU A 75 -1.33 -15.57 0.68
N GLY A 76 -0.85 -15.79 1.91
CA GLY A 76 0.27 -16.68 2.16
C GLY A 76 1.65 -16.08 2.01
N ASP A 77 1.77 -14.87 1.47
CA ASP A 77 3.07 -14.21 1.32
C ASP A 77 3.50 -13.58 2.65
N ASP A 78 4.80 -13.61 2.89
CA ASP A 78 5.40 -13.00 4.06
C ASP A 78 6.11 -11.69 3.72
N HIS A 79 6.65 -11.05 4.73
CA HIS A 79 7.41 -9.80 4.56
C HIS A 79 8.87 -10.14 4.25
N SER A 80 9.12 -10.61 3.02
CA SER A 80 10.44 -11.07 2.60
C SER A 80 10.73 -10.70 1.16
N GLU A 81 12.02 -10.60 0.85
CA GLU A 81 12.50 -10.36 -0.50
C GLU A 81 12.02 -11.45 -1.46
N ARG A 82 11.97 -12.69 -0.99
CA ARG A 82 11.49 -13.82 -1.78
C ARG A 82 10.04 -13.61 -2.23
N SER A 83 9.17 -13.22 -1.34
CA SER A 83 7.78 -12.93 -1.67
C SER A 83 7.67 -11.75 -2.62
N TRP A 84 8.42 -10.68 -2.34
CA TRP A 84 8.39 -9.48 -3.20
C TRP A 84 8.88 -9.77 -4.61
N SER A 85 9.93 -10.57 -4.75
CA SER A 85 10.48 -10.93 -6.07
C SER A 85 9.46 -11.64 -6.94
N ARG A 86 8.67 -12.53 -6.34
CA ARG A 86 7.68 -13.32 -7.10
C ARG A 86 6.55 -12.48 -7.66
N ARG A 87 6.28 -11.32 -7.07
CA ARG A 87 5.13 -10.48 -7.44
C ARG A 87 5.52 -9.14 -8.03
N LEU A 88 6.79 -8.96 -8.37
CA LEU A 88 7.31 -7.68 -8.86
C LEU A 88 6.68 -7.24 -10.16
N ASP A 89 6.24 -8.17 -11.00
CA ASP A 89 5.60 -7.86 -12.28
C ASP A 89 4.30 -7.08 -12.09
N GLU A 90 3.55 -7.32 -11.03
CA GLU A 90 2.28 -6.64 -10.78
C GLU A 90 2.43 -5.12 -10.69
N PRO A 91 3.30 -4.58 -9.81
CA PRO A 91 3.48 -3.13 -9.78
C PRO A 91 4.07 -2.58 -11.08
N LEU A 92 4.97 -3.32 -11.73
CA LEU A 92 5.56 -2.86 -12.99
C LEU A 92 4.50 -2.73 -14.08
N ILE A 93 3.65 -3.75 -14.23
CA ILE A 93 2.57 -3.71 -15.22
C ILE A 93 1.61 -2.58 -14.91
N PHE A 94 1.18 -2.45 -13.67
CA PHE A 94 0.23 -1.41 -13.27
C PHE A 94 0.79 0.00 -13.50
N LEU A 95 2.02 0.24 -13.04
CA LEU A 95 2.61 1.58 -13.09
C LEU A 95 3.02 1.99 -14.50
N LEU A 96 3.38 1.03 -15.36
CA LEU A 96 3.91 1.31 -16.70
C LEU A 96 2.88 1.19 -17.82
N ARG A 97 1.72 0.61 -17.56
CA ARG A 97 0.71 0.50 -18.62
C ARG A 97 0.21 1.89 -19.03
N ASN A 98 -0.15 2.02 -20.28
CA ASN A 98 -0.60 3.27 -20.89
C ASN A 98 0.50 4.34 -21.01
N LEU A 99 1.77 3.94 -20.85
CA LEU A 99 2.85 4.83 -21.23
C LEU A 99 2.86 4.98 -22.76
N PRO A 100 3.12 6.18 -23.28
CA PRO A 100 3.30 6.35 -24.72
C PRO A 100 4.51 5.53 -25.16
N VAL A 101 4.34 4.80 -26.22
CA VAL A 101 5.41 3.96 -26.79
C VAL A 101 6.20 4.78 -27.79
#